data_5e5206d68db0912ae5f10c687964e5a9
#
_entry.id   5e5206d68db0912ae5f10c687964e5a9
#
_cell.length_a   1.000
_cell.length_b   1.000
_cell.length_c   1.000
_cell.angle_alpha   90.00
_cell.angle_beta   90.00
_cell.angle_gamma   90.00
#
_symmetry.space_group_name_H-M   'P 1'
#
loop_
_entity.id
_entity.type
_entity.pdbx_description
1 polymer ?
#
loop_
_entity_poly.entity_id
_entity_poly.type
_entity_poly.pdbx_seq_one_letter_code
_entity_poly.pdbx_strand_id
1 'polypeptide(L)'
;MMKTIVPKHLHLPSMVLEERQYHYSFTKKSFSQEKVFSFDFTFIHNGQTNEEPKRPVVKINRSNLLINKEKPDETLISELLYHSSQALFPLRLSLNSYGYPKNICNHADIVERWKSFIPRFKPYYEGEKAIKLLNRIGKIYRNADYLLDSLRKDVFFSVYFFPIYGDYGVGRVTSIDDYEFCFNSGQKIKYTLDLEILNEFTENGKIKIVVKGKSNVKENDTVSGYFLMNKDRTIHEIKMDFFFVDYNEEINIQIFETKEIAERKSAFNVVYDEKEEREKLMKSRGFFIEEIESDDVPKHK
;
A
#
# COMPACT_ATOMS: atom_id res chain seq x y z
N MET A 1 -19.10 18.43 -32.96
CA MET A 1 -17.87 18.12 -32.18
C MET A 1 -17.56 16.65 -32.38
N MET A 2 -16.37 16.29 -32.88
CA MET A 2 -15.93 14.89 -32.91
C MET A 2 -15.74 14.44 -31.47
N LYS A 3 -16.49 13.41 -31.03
CA LYS A 3 -16.26 12.77 -29.72
C LYS A 3 -14.91 12.06 -29.80
N THR A 4 -13.99 12.42 -28.90
CA THR A 4 -12.70 11.73 -28.78
C THR A 4 -12.96 10.36 -28.17
N ILE A 5 -12.68 9.30 -28.92
CA ILE A 5 -12.88 7.92 -28.46
C ILE A 5 -11.68 7.49 -27.60
N VAL A 6 -11.96 6.86 -26.46
CA VAL A 6 -10.94 6.27 -25.58
C VAL A 6 -10.24 5.11 -26.33
N PRO A 7 -8.89 5.05 -26.32
CA PRO A 7 -8.19 3.91 -26.91
C PRO A 7 -8.54 2.61 -26.18
N LYS A 8 -8.69 1.51 -26.92
CA LYS A 8 -8.98 0.18 -26.35
C LYS A 8 -7.72 -0.62 -25.97
N HIS A 9 -6.56 -0.10 -26.30
CA HIS A 9 -5.29 -0.63 -25.86
C HIS A 9 -4.61 0.37 -24.90
N LEU A 10 -4.44 -0.04 -23.65
CA LEU A 10 -3.82 0.77 -22.62
C LEU A 10 -2.40 0.29 -22.34
N HIS A 11 -1.44 1.17 -22.54
CA HIS A 11 -0.04 0.92 -22.20
C HIS A 11 0.29 1.51 -20.84
N LEU A 12 1.03 0.75 -20.04
CA LEU A 12 1.60 1.26 -18.80
C LEU A 12 2.57 2.41 -19.10
N PRO A 13 2.52 3.52 -18.34
CA PRO A 13 3.52 4.58 -18.45
C PRO A 13 4.93 4.02 -18.20
N SER A 14 5.85 4.26 -19.14
CA SER A 14 7.24 3.75 -19.09
C SER A 14 8.28 4.84 -18.84
N MET A 15 7.86 6.11 -18.77
CA MET A 15 8.70 7.26 -18.53
C MET A 15 8.65 7.70 -17.06
N VAL A 16 9.61 8.53 -16.65
CA VAL A 16 9.56 9.21 -15.35
C VAL A 16 8.41 10.21 -15.38
N LEU A 17 7.51 10.10 -14.43
CA LEU A 17 6.38 11.00 -14.23
C LEU A 17 6.51 11.70 -12.87
N GLU A 18 5.79 12.81 -12.72
CA GLU A 18 5.70 13.50 -11.46
C GLU A 18 5.16 12.60 -10.35
N GLU A 19 5.64 12.85 -9.13
CA GLU A 19 5.15 12.20 -7.93
C GLU A 19 3.68 12.56 -7.72
N ARG A 20 2.86 11.55 -7.49
CA ARG A 20 1.44 11.70 -7.16
C ARG A 20 1.18 11.24 -5.75
N GLN A 21 0.30 11.92 -5.07
CA GLN A 21 -0.14 11.56 -3.72
C GLN A 21 -1.53 10.96 -3.78
N TYR A 22 -1.72 9.90 -3.00
CA TYR A 22 -2.96 9.15 -2.94
C TYR A 22 -3.36 8.91 -1.49
N HIS A 23 -4.67 8.82 -1.29
CA HIS A 23 -5.25 8.28 -0.08
C HIS A 23 -5.83 6.90 -0.37
N TYR A 24 -5.51 5.93 0.49
CA TYR A 24 -6.08 4.59 0.49
C TYR A 24 -6.99 4.43 1.70
N SER A 25 -8.17 3.88 1.49
CA SER A 25 -9.06 3.44 2.56
C SER A 25 -9.62 2.04 2.28
N PHE A 26 -9.67 1.24 3.32
CA PHE A 26 -10.26 -0.07 3.37
C PHE A 26 -11.29 -0.08 4.49
N THR A 27 -12.55 -0.36 4.16
CA THR A 27 -13.63 -0.45 5.13
C THR A 27 -14.22 -1.85 5.07
N LYS A 28 -14.22 -2.54 6.20
CA LYS A 28 -14.90 -3.83 6.35
C LYS A 28 -16.11 -3.64 7.27
N LYS A 29 -17.29 -3.96 6.76
CA LYS A 29 -18.56 -3.96 7.51
C LYS A 29 -19.04 -5.38 7.71
N SER A 30 -19.46 -5.70 8.92
CA SER A 30 -20.15 -6.91 9.29
C SER A 30 -21.29 -6.57 10.24
N PHE A 31 -22.22 -7.48 10.53
CA PHE A 31 -23.46 -7.24 11.29
C PHE A 31 -23.43 -6.19 12.40
N SER A 32 -22.34 -6.09 13.16
CA SER A 32 -22.23 -5.22 14.33
C SER A 32 -20.97 -4.36 14.38
N GLN A 33 -20.09 -4.49 13.42
CA GLN A 33 -18.78 -3.84 13.46
C GLN A 33 -18.39 -3.26 12.11
N GLU A 34 -17.89 -2.04 12.15
CA GLU A 34 -17.19 -1.42 11.04
C GLU A 34 -15.72 -1.25 11.44
N LYS A 35 -14.82 -1.70 10.56
CA LYS A 35 -13.38 -1.50 10.72
C LYS A 35 -12.88 -0.72 9.53
N VAL A 36 -12.21 0.39 9.82
CA VAL A 36 -11.62 1.25 8.80
C VAL A 36 -10.10 1.23 8.94
N PHE A 37 -9.42 1.04 7.84
CA PHE A 37 -7.98 1.11 7.75
C PHE A 37 -7.62 2.06 6.62
N SER A 38 -6.77 3.05 6.87
CA SER A 38 -6.38 4.01 5.84
C SER A 38 -4.93 4.48 5.98
N PHE A 39 -4.36 4.93 4.88
CA PHE A 39 -3.04 5.57 4.83
C PHE A 39 -2.91 6.44 3.59
N ASP A 40 -1.94 7.35 3.65
CA ASP A 40 -1.52 8.10 2.47
C ASP A 40 -0.29 7.44 1.86
N PHE A 41 -0.14 7.54 0.54
CA PHE A 41 1.06 7.09 -0.14
C PHE A 41 1.41 7.98 -1.31
N THR A 42 2.69 8.01 -1.64
CA THR A 42 3.17 8.64 -2.86
C THR A 42 3.59 7.57 -3.87
N PHE A 43 3.38 7.88 -5.14
CA PHE A 43 3.68 7.00 -6.25
C PHE A 43 4.38 7.77 -7.37
N ILE A 44 5.52 7.22 -7.82
CA ILE A 44 6.30 7.80 -8.90
C ILE A 44 6.60 6.71 -9.93
N HIS A 45 6.33 6.99 -11.22
CA HIS A 45 6.90 6.23 -12.31
C HIS A 45 8.37 6.65 -12.47
N ASN A 46 9.30 5.77 -12.16
CA ASN A 46 10.74 6.06 -12.04
C ASN A 46 11.57 5.54 -13.24
N GLY A 47 10.98 5.52 -14.43
CA GLY A 47 11.65 5.05 -15.64
C GLY A 47 11.58 3.55 -15.83
N GLN A 48 12.68 2.93 -16.27
CA GLN A 48 12.76 1.50 -16.58
C GLN A 48 13.97 0.85 -15.90
N THR A 49 13.96 -0.49 -15.84
CA THR A 49 15.13 -1.26 -15.38
C THR A 49 16.30 -1.10 -16.38
N ASN A 50 17.52 -1.28 -15.87
CA ASN A 50 18.73 -1.32 -16.72
C ASN A 50 18.91 -2.70 -17.40
N GLU A 51 18.22 -3.72 -16.92
CA GLU A 51 18.30 -5.10 -17.41
C GLU A 51 17.31 -5.35 -18.54
N GLU A 52 17.65 -6.19 -19.48
CA GLU A 52 16.72 -6.65 -20.51
C GLU A 52 15.91 -7.89 -20.05
N PRO A 53 14.62 -7.96 -20.36
CA PRO A 53 13.82 -6.93 -21.02
C PRO A 53 13.57 -5.72 -20.10
N LYS A 54 13.68 -4.51 -20.63
CA LYS A 54 13.39 -3.27 -19.90
C LYS A 54 11.97 -3.28 -19.37
N ARG A 55 11.83 -2.98 -18.08
CA ARG A 55 10.54 -2.96 -17.38
C ARG A 55 10.32 -1.63 -16.70
N PRO A 56 9.09 -1.11 -16.71
CA PRO A 56 8.75 0.08 -15.93
C PRO A 56 9.06 -0.13 -14.45
N VAL A 57 9.65 0.88 -13.83
CA VAL A 57 9.95 0.90 -12.39
C VAL A 57 9.10 1.95 -11.71
N VAL A 58 8.54 1.59 -10.57
CA VAL A 58 7.77 2.49 -9.73
C VAL A 58 8.37 2.57 -8.33
N LYS A 59 8.21 3.73 -7.69
CA LYS A 59 8.60 3.96 -6.29
C LYS A 59 7.37 4.35 -5.50
N ILE A 60 7.23 3.75 -4.33
CA ILE A 60 6.11 3.96 -3.40
C ILE A 60 6.68 4.34 -2.04
N ASN A 61 6.10 5.39 -1.44
CA ASN A 61 6.28 5.70 -0.01
C ASN A 61 4.90 5.68 0.66
N ARG A 62 4.88 5.39 1.96
CA ARG A 62 3.65 5.37 2.76
C ARG A 62 3.79 6.26 3.99
N SER A 63 2.71 6.93 4.36
CA SER A 63 2.60 7.78 5.53
C SER A 63 1.19 7.72 6.12
N ASN A 64 0.98 8.36 7.25
CA ASN A 64 -0.33 8.62 7.85
C ASN A 64 -1.23 7.38 8.01
N LEU A 65 -0.66 6.27 8.51
CA LEU A 65 -1.43 5.06 8.78
C LEU A 65 -2.43 5.32 9.93
N LEU A 66 -3.72 5.04 9.68
CA LEU A 66 -4.80 5.14 10.64
C LEU A 66 -5.58 3.82 10.70
N ILE A 67 -6.03 3.45 11.89
CA ILE A 67 -6.93 2.34 12.16
C ILE A 67 -8.15 2.93 12.87
N ASN A 68 -9.35 2.74 12.31
CA ASN A 68 -10.59 3.36 12.80
C ASN A 68 -10.48 4.88 12.98
N LYS A 69 -9.78 5.55 12.05
CA LYS A 69 -9.50 7.00 12.01
C LYS A 69 -8.54 7.49 13.11
N GLU A 70 -7.96 6.61 13.89
CA GLU A 70 -6.99 6.91 14.93
C GLU A 70 -5.62 6.36 14.55
N LYS A 71 -4.56 6.91 15.14
CA LYS A 71 -3.23 6.29 15.01
C LYS A 71 -3.29 4.88 15.58
N PRO A 72 -2.48 3.93 15.06
CA PRO A 72 -2.43 2.59 15.62
C PRO A 72 -2.31 2.64 17.15
N ASP A 73 -3.20 1.89 17.83
CA ASP A 73 -3.20 1.79 19.27
C ASP A 73 -1.79 1.50 19.81
N GLU A 74 -1.48 2.02 20.98
CA GLU A 74 -0.24 1.74 21.72
C GLU A 74 -0.17 0.28 22.21
N THR A 75 -1.00 -0.61 21.65
CA THR A 75 -0.81 -2.04 21.92
C THR A 75 0.50 -2.48 21.29
N LEU A 76 1.28 -3.17 22.08
CA LEU A 76 2.63 -3.64 21.73
C LEU A 76 2.71 -4.28 20.31
N ILE A 77 1.68 -5.03 19.92
CA ILE A 77 1.63 -5.72 18.61
C ILE A 77 1.33 -4.74 17.47
N SER A 78 0.38 -3.83 17.65
CA SER A 78 0.02 -2.85 16.60
C SER A 78 1.16 -1.89 16.33
N GLU A 79 1.82 -1.42 17.38
CA GLU A 79 3.01 -0.58 17.29
C GLU A 79 4.16 -1.32 16.60
N LEU A 80 4.40 -2.57 16.97
CA LEU A 80 5.44 -3.41 16.35
C LEU A 80 5.18 -3.62 14.85
N LEU A 81 3.94 -3.92 14.46
CA LEU A 81 3.56 -4.07 13.05
C LEU A 81 3.69 -2.75 12.29
N TYR A 82 3.28 -1.65 12.88
CA TYR A 82 3.43 -0.32 12.29
C TYR A 82 4.90 0.00 12.03
N HIS A 83 5.73 -0.09 13.04
CA HIS A 83 7.15 0.22 12.90
C HIS A 83 7.88 -0.75 11.97
N SER A 84 7.61 -2.08 12.07
CA SER A 84 8.23 -3.03 11.15
C SER A 84 7.88 -2.78 9.70
N SER A 85 6.67 -2.29 9.42
CA SER A 85 6.26 -1.93 8.07
C SER A 85 6.99 -0.71 7.51
N GLN A 86 7.57 0.16 8.37
CA GLN A 86 8.39 1.29 7.92
C GLN A 86 9.67 0.83 7.19
N ALA A 87 10.24 -0.32 7.56
CA ALA A 87 11.41 -0.86 6.87
C ALA A 87 11.14 -1.19 5.39
N LEU A 88 9.88 -1.41 5.00
CA LEU A 88 9.51 -1.70 3.63
C LEU A 88 9.67 -0.48 2.71
N PHE A 89 9.41 0.73 3.21
CA PHE A 89 9.40 1.95 2.41
C PHE A 89 10.70 2.78 2.55
N PRO A 90 11.16 3.45 1.46
CA PRO A 90 10.60 3.45 0.11
C PRO A 90 10.72 2.07 -0.56
N LEU A 91 9.64 1.64 -1.24
CA LEU A 91 9.60 0.41 -2.01
C LEU A 91 9.75 0.72 -3.50
N ARG A 92 10.64 0.00 -4.20
CA ARG A 92 10.81 0.11 -5.65
C ARG A 92 10.48 -1.22 -6.31
N LEU A 93 9.51 -1.22 -7.24
CA LEU A 93 9.04 -2.40 -7.94
C LEU A 93 9.25 -2.24 -9.45
N SER A 94 9.71 -3.30 -10.11
CA SER A 94 9.56 -3.41 -11.57
C SER A 94 8.23 -4.07 -11.90
N LEU A 95 7.57 -3.59 -12.95
CA LEU A 95 6.25 -4.06 -13.36
C LEU A 95 6.34 -4.80 -14.70
N ASN A 96 5.44 -5.76 -14.96
CA ASN A 96 5.24 -6.32 -16.28
C ASN A 96 4.39 -5.35 -17.15
N SER A 97 4.13 -5.70 -18.40
CA SER A 97 3.33 -4.89 -19.34
C SER A 97 1.89 -4.65 -18.90
N TYR A 98 1.35 -5.50 -18.04
CA TYR A 98 0.00 -5.38 -17.48
C TYR A 98 -0.07 -4.55 -16.21
N GLY A 99 1.06 -4.03 -15.71
CA GLY A 99 1.14 -3.25 -14.45
C GLY A 99 1.35 -4.11 -13.20
N TYR A 100 1.53 -5.41 -13.33
CA TYR A 100 1.69 -6.31 -12.19
C TYR A 100 3.14 -6.36 -11.67
N PRO A 101 3.38 -6.34 -10.33
CA PRO A 101 4.72 -6.37 -9.75
C PRO A 101 5.49 -7.64 -10.14
N LYS A 102 6.70 -7.46 -10.66
CA LYS A 102 7.55 -8.58 -11.11
C LYS A 102 8.76 -8.80 -10.20
N ASN A 103 9.46 -7.74 -9.82
CA ASN A 103 10.62 -7.81 -8.93
C ASN A 103 10.64 -6.62 -7.97
N ILE A 104 11.34 -6.80 -6.84
CA ILE A 104 11.68 -5.72 -5.90
C ILE A 104 13.07 -5.19 -6.29
N CYS A 105 13.14 -3.94 -6.77
CA CYS A 105 14.40 -3.36 -7.29
C CYS A 105 15.36 -2.89 -6.19
N ASN A 106 14.86 -2.67 -4.97
CA ASN A 106 15.67 -2.19 -3.83
C ASN A 106 15.61 -3.12 -2.63
N HIS A 107 15.61 -4.43 -2.87
CA HIS A 107 15.52 -5.43 -1.80
C HIS A 107 16.67 -5.29 -0.78
N ALA A 108 17.90 -5.03 -1.23
CA ALA A 108 19.04 -4.83 -0.35
C ALA A 108 18.83 -3.69 0.67
N ASP A 109 18.26 -2.56 0.20
CA ASP A 109 17.96 -1.40 1.05
C ASP A 109 16.90 -1.76 2.12
N ILE A 110 15.89 -2.57 1.75
CA ILE A 110 14.85 -3.03 2.68
C ILE A 110 15.49 -3.91 3.77
N VAL A 111 16.37 -4.83 3.39
CA VAL A 111 17.10 -5.68 4.34
C VAL A 111 17.96 -4.85 5.29
N GLU A 112 18.65 -3.82 4.79
CA GLU A 112 19.49 -2.94 5.62
C GLU A 112 18.62 -2.12 6.60
N ARG A 113 17.51 -1.54 6.14
CA ARG A 113 16.57 -0.83 7.02
C ARG A 113 16.02 -1.77 8.09
N TRP A 114 15.67 -3.01 7.72
CA TRP A 114 15.21 -4.00 8.68
C TRP A 114 16.27 -4.35 9.72
N LYS A 115 17.53 -4.55 9.31
CA LYS A 115 18.65 -4.81 10.21
C LYS A 115 18.91 -3.65 11.19
N SER A 116 18.78 -2.41 10.71
CA SER A 116 18.94 -1.22 11.56
C SER A 116 17.76 -1.01 12.53
N PHE A 117 16.57 -1.49 12.15
CA PHE A 117 15.37 -1.42 12.95
C PHE A 117 15.41 -2.35 14.17
N ILE A 118 15.81 -3.60 14.00
CA ILE A 118 15.76 -4.65 15.03
C ILE A 118 16.44 -4.26 16.36
N PRO A 119 17.69 -3.74 16.39
CA PRO A 119 18.36 -3.38 17.63
C PRO A 119 17.64 -2.29 18.43
N ARG A 120 16.91 -1.40 17.73
CA ARG A 120 16.17 -0.29 18.36
C ARG A 120 14.92 -0.76 19.08
N PHE A 121 14.27 -1.80 18.57
CA PHE A 121 12.96 -2.24 19.03
C PHE A 121 13.00 -3.51 19.89
N LYS A 122 13.95 -4.42 19.63
CA LYS A 122 14.06 -5.67 20.38
C LYS A 122 14.06 -5.50 21.91
N PRO A 123 14.71 -4.48 22.48
CA PRO A 123 14.69 -4.27 23.94
C PRO A 123 13.30 -3.90 24.50
N TYR A 124 12.42 -3.33 23.69
CA TYR A 124 11.09 -2.88 24.11
C TYR A 124 10.00 -3.95 23.94
N TYR A 125 10.30 -4.99 23.15
CA TYR A 125 9.34 -6.04 22.83
C TYR A 125 9.78 -7.37 23.44
N GLU A 126 9.54 -7.48 24.72
CA GLU A 126 9.75 -8.71 25.47
C GLU A 126 8.54 -9.63 25.34
N GLY A 127 8.79 -10.94 25.24
CA GLY A 127 7.76 -11.95 25.18
C GLY A 127 7.77 -12.77 23.89
N GLU A 128 7.38 -14.02 24.07
CA GLU A 128 7.49 -15.05 23.01
C GLU A 128 6.71 -14.68 21.72
N LYS A 129 5.52 -14.06 21.87
CA LYS A 129 4.67 -13.68 20.73
C LYS A 129 5.33 -12.58 19.86
N ALA A 130 5.92 -11.56 20.51
CA ALA A 130 6.60 -10.48 19.82
C ALA A 130 7.87 -11.00 19.09
N ILE A 131 8.65 -11.83 19.77
CA ILE A 131 9.86 -12.46 19.18
C ILE A 131 9.48 -13.32 17.98
N LYS A 132 8.44 -14.15 18.08
CA LYS A 132 7.94 -14.98 16.95
C LYS A 132 7.51 -14.10 15.77
N LEU A 133 6.80 -12.98 16.03
CA LEU A 133 6.37 -12.05 15.00
C LEU A 133 7.56 -11.38 14.30
N LEU A 134 8.52 -10.83 15.07
CA LEU A 134 9.75 -10.23 14.52
C LEU A 134 10.55 -11.23 13.66
N ASN A 135 10.69 -12.48 14.13
CA ASN A 135 11.38 -13.53 13.39
C ASN A 135 10.64 -13.86 12.08
N ARG A 136 9.31 -13.91 12.09
CA ARG A 136 8.50 -14.15 10.89
C ARG A 136 8.66 -13.02 9.87
N ILE A 137 8.54 -11.76 10.32
CA ILE A 137 8.75 -10.59 9.46
C ILE A 137 10.16 -10.58 8.90
N GLY A 138 11.15 -10.85 9.75
CA GLY A 138 12.56 -10.93 9.33
C GLY A 138 12.85 -12.00 8.28
N LYS A 139 12.18 -13.15 8.34
CA LYS A 139 12.27 -14.18 7.28
C LYS A 139 11.71 -13.67 5.95
N ILE A 140 10.58 -12.97 5.98
CA ILE A 140 9.95 -12.39 4.78
C ILE A 140 10.88 -11.33 4.16
N TYR A 141 11.39 -10.39 4.96
CA TYR A 141 12.21 -9.28 4.45
C TYR A 141 13.58 -9.71 3.91
N ARG A 142 14.16 -10.81 4.43
CA ARG A 142 15.45 -11.32 3.95
C ARG A 142 15.38 -12.08 2.63
N ASN A 143 14.20 -12.45 2.18
CA ASN A 143 14.00 -13.19 0.94
C ASN A 143 13.12 -12.38 -0.03
N ALA A 144 13.70 -11.97 -1.17
CA ALA A 144 13.03 -11.13 -2.14
C ALA A 144 11.76 -11.77 -2.71
N ASP A 145 11.79 -13.08 -2.96
CA ASP A 145 10.64 -13.80 -3.54
C ASP A 145 9.51 -13.92 -2.53
N TYR A 146 9.82 -14.24 -1.27
CA TYR A 146 8.83 -14.29 -0.19
C TYR A 146 8.22 -12.91 0.09
N LEU A 147 9.04 -11.86 0.05
CA LEU A 147 8.55 -10.51 0.21
C LEU A 147 7.63 -10.11 -0.95
N LEU A 148 8.05 -10.36 -2.19
CA LEU A 148 7.24 -10.07 -3.37
C LEU A 148 5.91 -10.85 -3.36
N ASP A 149 5.94 -12.13 -2.98
CA ASP A 149 4.75 -12.96 -2.86
C ASP A 149 3.81 -12.45 -1.75
N SER A 150 4.38 -11.99 -0.63
CA SER A 150 3.60 -11.35 0.46
C SER A 150 2.96 -10.04 0.01
N LEU A 151 3.67 -9.21 -0.77
CA LEU A 151 3.12 -7.98 -1.33
C LEU A 151 1.98 -8.26 -2.32
N ARG A 152 2.13 -9.25 -3.19
CA ARG A 152 1.08 -9.65 -4.14
C ARG A 152 -0.20 -10.14 -3.45
N LYS A 153 -0.07 -10.70 -2.24
CA LYS A 153 -1.18 -11.16 -1.39
C LYS A 153 -1.75 -10.06 -0.50
N ASP A 154 -1.13 -8.90 -0.43
CA ASP A 154 -1.68 -7.75 0.29
C ASP A 154 -2.80 -7.10 -0.53
N VAL A 155 -3.92 -6.78 0.11
CA VAL A 155 -5.12 -6.28 -0.57
C VAL A 155 -4.89 -4.93 -1.25
N PHE A 156 -4.10 -4.03 -0.64
CA PHE A 156 -3.73 -2.76 -1.26
C PHE A 156 -2.97 -2.98 -2.57
N PHE A 157 -1.92 -3.83 -2.52
CA PHE A 157 -1.11 -4.12 -3.70
C PHE A 157 -1.91 -4.87 -4.77
N SER A 158 -2.77 -5.81 -4.40
CA SER A 158 -3.60 -6.56 -5.35
C SER A 158 -4.62 -5.66 -6.07
N VAL A 159 -5.12 -4.62 -5.41
CA VAL A 159 -6.05 -3.65 -6.01
C VAL A 159 -5.32 -2.56 -6.79
N TYR A 160 -4.25 -1.97 -6.24
CA TYR A 160 -3.53 -0.89 -6.91
C TYR A 160 -2.78 -1.36 -8.16
N PHE A 161 -2.18 -2.55 -8.11
CA PHE A 161 -1.47 -3.18 -9.22
C PHE A 161 -2.33 -4.20 -9.99
N PHE A 162 -3.64 -4.02 -9.95
CA PHE A 162 -4.55 -4.82 -10.73
C PHE A 162 -4.21 -4.70 -12.23
N PRO A 163 -4.26 -5.79 -13.03
CA PRO A 163 -3.80 -5.81 -14.42
C PRO A 163 -4.79 -5.12 -15.38
N ILE A 164 -4.90 -3.79 -15.27
CA ILE A 164 -5.78 -2.96 -16.12
C ILE A 164 -5.15 -2.53 -17.44
N TYR A 165 -3.86 -2.76 -17.62
CA TYR A 165 -3.16 -2.41 -18.87
C TYR A 165 -3.19 -3.59 -19.83
N GLY A 166 -3.43 -3.33 -21.11
CA GLY A 166 -3.52 -4.36 -22.15
C GLY A 166 -4.49 -4.02 -23.24
N ASP A 167 -4.86 -5.02 -24.04
CA ASP A 167 -5.82 -4.90 -25.13
C ASP A 167 -7.20 -5.41 -24.67
N TYR A 168 -8.20 -4.55 -24.80
CA TYR A 168 -9.60 -4.86 -24.48
C TYR A 168 -10.37 -5.40 -25.70
N GLY A 169 -9.71 -5.64 -26.81
CA GLY A 169 -10.32 -6.20 -28.00
C GLY A 169 -11.38 -5.31 -28.66
N VAL A 170 -12.10 -5.88 -29.63
CA VAL A 170 -13.13 -5.16 -30.36
C VAL A 170 -14.31 -4.79 -29.48
N GLY A 171 -14.71 -5.68 -28.58
CA GLY A 171 -15.81 -5.49 -27.64
C GLY A 171 -15.51 -4.57 -26.47
N ARG A 172 -14.24 -4.12 -26.32
CA ARG A 172 -13.78 -3.29 -25.21
C ARG A 172 -13.93 -3.97 -23.83
N VAL A 173 -13.96 -5.29 -23.82
CA VAL A 173 -14.06 -6.13 -22.63
C VAL A 173 -12.92 -7.13 -22.65
N THR A 174 -12.31 -7.36 -21.51
CA THR A 174 -11.38 -8.46 -21.28
C THR A 174 -11.74 -9.18 -19.99
N SER A 175 -11.54 -10.50 -19.93
CA SER A 175 -11.83 -11.30 -18.76
C SER A 175 -10.53 -11.82 -18.13
N ILE A 176 -10.53 -11.93 -16.82
CA ILE A 176 -9.43 -12.49 -16.03
C ILE A 176 -10.00 -13.60 -15.18
N ASP A 177 -9.57 -14.83 -15.43
CA ASP A 177 -9.96 -15.98 -14.64
C ASP A 177 -9.05 -16.16 -13.43
N ASP A 178 -9.62 -16.71 -12.35
CA ASP A 178 -8.90 -17.10 -11.14
C ASP A 178 -8.08 -15.95 -10.47
N TYR A 179 -8.49 -14.70 -10.64
CA TYR A 179 -7.82 -13.61 -9.93
C TYR A 179 -8.05 -13.71 -8.42
N GLU A 180 -6.96 -13.74 -7.65
CA GLU A 180 -7.00 -13.96 -6.21
C GLU A 180 -6.90 -12.63 -5.44
N PHE A 181 -7.92 -12.32 -4.64
CA PHE A 181 -7.84 -11.31 -3.61
C PHE A 181 -7.64 -11.96 -2.25
N CYS A 182 -6.66 -11.46 -1.47
CA CYS A 182 -6.38 -11.94 -0.13
C CYS A 182 -6.82 -10.89 0.89
N PHE A 183 -7.90 -11.18 1.61
CA PHE A 183 -8.38 -10.32 2.69
C PHE A 183 -7.72 -10.72 4.04
N ASN A 184 -7.70 -9.83 5.00
CA ASN A 184 -6.98 -9.96 6.28
C ASN A 184 -7.32 -11.19 7.14
N SER A 185 -8.33 -11.96 6.77
CA SER A 185 -8.69 -13.23 7.41
C SER A 185 -7.82 -14.43 6.99
N GLY A 186 -6.84 -14.22 6.08
CA GLY A 186 -6.13 -15.31 5.41
C GLY A 186 -6.99 -16.03 4.37
N GLN A 187 -8.24 -15.59 4.17
CA GLN A 187 -9.15 -16.13 3.22
C GLN A 187 -8.76 -15.67 1.81
N LYS A 188 -8.41 -16.62 0.98
CA LYS A 188 -8.11 -16.43 -0.44
C LYS A 188 -9.36 -16.68 -1.22
N ILE A 189 -9.82 -15.70 -1.97
CA ILE A 189 -10.99 -15.81 -2.79
C ILE A 189 -10.61 -15.52 -4.23
N LYS A 190 -10.91 -16.47 -5.10
CA LYS A 190 -10.71 -16.38 -6.53
C LYS A 190 -11.98 -15.90 -7.21
N TYR A 191 -11.80 -15.00 -8.14
CA TYR A 191 -12.89 -14.41 -8.93
C TYR A 191 -12.62 -14.59 -10.42
N THR A 192 -13.68 -14.80 -11.19
CA THR A 192 -13.68 -14.50 -12.62
C THR A 192 -14.16 -13.06 -12.78
N LEU A 193 -13.34 -12.22 -13.43
CA LEU A 193 -13.52 -10.78 -13.51
C LEU A 193 -13.68 -10.35 -14.95
N ASP A 194 -14.67 -9.50 -15.24
CA ASP A 194 -14.83 -8.80 -16.49
C ASP A 194 -14.45 -7.33 -16.33
N LEU A 195 -13.58 -6.85 -17.21
CA LEU A 195 -13.11 -5.48 -17.28
C LEU A 195 -13.63 -4.86 -18.59
N GLU A 196 -14.40 -3.79 -18.45
CA GLU A 196 -14.94 -3.05 -19.58
C GLU A 196 -14.37 -1.63 -19.62
N ILE A 197 -13.67 -1.27 -20.70
CA ILE A 197 -13.24 0.10 -20.93
C ILE A 197 -14.31 0.89 -21.66
N LEU A 198 -14.80 1.98 -21.08
CA LEU A 198 -15.85 2.78 -21.69
C LEU A 198 -15.38 3.48 -22.96
N ASN A 199 -16.30 3.63 -23.93
CA ASN A 199 -16.02 4.24 -25.25
C ASN A 199 -15.62 5.72 -25.16
N GLU A 200 -16.22 6.45 -24.21
CA GLU A 200 -16.08 7.89 -24.07
C GLU A 200 -15.32 8.23 -22.78
N PHE A 201 -14.60 9.33 -22.84
CA PHE A 201 -14.02 9.91 -21.63
C PHE A 201 -15.15 10.38 -20.72
N THR A 202 -14.92 10.33 -19.40
CA THR A 202 -15.83 10.95 -18.44
C THR A 202 -15.92 12.47 -18.67
N GLU A 203 -16.89 13.13 -18.08
CA GLU A 203 -17.05 14.60 -18.15
C GLU A 203 -15.76 15.35 -17.76
N ASN A 204 -14.99 14.78 -16.83
CA ASN A 204 -13.69 15.31 -16.41
C ASN A 204 -12.51 14.85 -17.27
N GLY A 205 -12.78 14.23 -18.44
CA GLY A 205 -11.75 13.77 -19.39
C GLY A 205 -10.92 12.60 -18.89
N LYS A 206 -11.44 11.77 -17.97
CA LYS A 206 -10.77 10.55 -17.47
C LYS A 206 -11.20 9.33 -18.29
N ILE A 207 -10.32 8.33 -18.34
CA ILE A 207 -10.64 6.99 -18.86
C ILE A 207 -11.29 6.20 -17.71
N LYS A 208 -12.44 5.56 -17.97
CA LYS A 208 -13.10 4.70 -16.99
C LYS A 208 -13.09 3.25 -17.42
N ILE A 209 -12.62 2.38 -16.52
CA ILE A 209 -12.67 0.92 -16.65
C ILE A 209 -13.59 0.40 -15.56
N VAL A 210 -14.64 -0.28 -15.93
CA VAL A 210 -15.59 -0.92 -15.00
C VAL A 210 -15.13 -2.35 -14.75
N VAL A 211 -15.20 -2.78 -13.51
CA VAL A 211 -14.87 -4.15 -13.07
C VAL A 211 -16.12 -4.79 -12.50
N LYS A 212 -16.41 -6.01 -12.93
CA LYS A 212 -17.45 -6.87 -12.35
C LYS A 212 -16.91 -8.28 -12.24
N GLY A 213 -17.30 -8.99 -11.20
CA GLY A 213 -16.86 -10.37 -11.05
C GLY A 213 -17.68 -11.17 -10.06
N LYS A 214 -17.50 -12.47 -10.16
CA LYS A 214 -18.12 -13.47 -9.29
C LYS A 214 -17.05 -14.40 -8.74
N SER A 215 -17.24 -14.83 -7.51
CA SER A 215 -16.35 -15.82 -6.89
C SER A 215 -16.47 -17.17 -7.58
N ASN A 216 -15.34 -17.82 -7.82
CA ASN A 216 -15.29 -19.18 -8.41
C ASN A 216 -15.62 -20.27 -7.37
N VAL A 217 -15.74 -19.90 -6.09
CA VAL A 217 -16.02 -20.85 -4.99
C VAL A 217 -17.43 -20.68 -4.44
N LYS A 218 -17.89 -19.41 -4.37
CA LYS A 218 -19.20 -19.06 -3.81
C LYS A 218 -19.93 -18.16 -4.79
N GLU A 219 -20.88 -18.72 -5.52
CA GLU A 219 -21.57 -18.06 -6.63
C GLU A 219 -22.21 -16.72 -6.28
N ASN A 220 -22.60 -16.54 -5.02
CA ASN A 220 -23.24 -15.32 -4.53
C ASN A 220 -22.25 -14.23 -4.08
N ASP A 221 -20.96 -14.59 -3.90
CA ASP A 221 -19.95 -13.59 -3.54
C ASP A 221 -19.52 -12.84 -4.81
N THR A 222 -19.67 -11.53 -4.78
CA THR A 222 -19.44 -10.67 -5.95
C THR A 222 -18.44 -9.58 -5.66
N VAL A 223 -17.83 -9.07 -6.73
CA VAL A 223 -17.03 -7.86 -6.73
C VAL A 223 -17.51 -6.94 -7.84
N SER A 224 -17.56 -5.65 -7.54
CA SER A 224 -17.83 -4.61 -8.53
C SER A 224 -17.00 -3.37 -8.23
N GLY A 225 -16.72 -2.58 -9.25
CA GLY A 225 -15.97 -1.36 -9.06
C GLY A 225 -15.55 -0.68 -10.35
N TYR A 226 -14.61 0.24 -10.22
CA TYR A 226 -14.04 0.93 -11.37
C TYR A 226 -12.64 1.47 -11.08
N PHE A 227 -11.93 1.71 -12.18
CA PHE A 227 -10.70 2.51 -12.23
C PHE A 227 -10.99 3.77 -13.06
N LEU A 228 -10.64 4.93 -12.52
CA LEU A 228 -10.54 6.17 -13.28
C LEU A 228 -9.06 6.47 -13.52
N MET A 229 -8.71 6.72 -14.78
CA MET A 229 -7.33 7.00 -15.17
C MET A 229 -7.22 8.39 -15.78
N ASN A 230 -6.10 9.04 -15.55
CA ASN A 230 -5.72 10.27 -16.22
C ASN A 230 -5.42 10.02 -17.70
N LYS A 231 -5.34 11.08 -18.52
CA LYS A 231 -4.96 10.97 -19.94
C LYS A 231 -3.56 10.39 -20.14
N ASP A 232 -2.65 10.62 -19.18
CA ASP A 232 -1.31 10.02 -19.15
C ASP A 232 -1.29 8.56 -18.70
N ARG A 233 -2.48 7.96 -18.50
CA ARG A 233 -2.70 6.57 -18.08
C ARG A 233 -2.25 6.26 -16.65
N THR A 234 -2.03 7.25 -15.82
CA THR A 234 -1.87 7.06 -14.38
C THR A 234 -3.23 6.87 -13.73
N ILE A 235 -3.28 6.13 -12.64
CA ILE A 235 -4.50 5.96 -11.85
C ILE A 235 -4.85 7.31 -11.21
N HIS A 236 -6.13 7.68 -11.27
CA HIS A 236 -6.68 8.83 -10.58
C HIS A 236 -7.53 8.38 -9.39
N GLU A 237 -8.35 7.35 -9.60
CA GLU A 237 -9.22 6.81 -8.56
C GLU A 237 -9.46 5.32 -8.81
N ILE A 238 -9.57 4.55 -7.74
CA ILE A 238 -10.05 3.16 -7.74
C ILE A 238 -11.15 3.06 -6.70
N LYS A 239 -12.24 2.41 -7.06
CA LYS A 239 -13.26 1.97 -6.12
C LYS A 239 -13.58 0.51 -6.37
N MET A 240 -13.53 -0.32 -5.32
CA MET A 240 -13.86 -1.75 -5.37
C MET A 240 -14.75 -2.10 -4.19
N ASP A 241 -15.88 -2.74 -4.47
CA ASP A 241 -16.86 -3.20 -3.50
C ASP A 241 -16.96 -4.72 -3.58
N PHE A 242 -16.74 -5.42 -2.47
CA PHE A 242 -16.84 -6.87 -2.34
C PHE A 242 -17.97 -7.23 -1.41
N PHE A 243 -18.82 -8.16 -1.84
CA PHE A 243 -19.97 -8.63 -1.08
C PHE A 243 -19.84 -10.11 -0.80
N PHE A 244 -19.90 -10.50 0.47
CA PHE A 244 -19.80 -11.87 0.97
C PHE A 244 -21.13 -12.26 1.60
N VAL A 245 -21.98 -12.93 0.81
CA VAL A 245 -23.38 -13.19 1.20
C VAL A 245 -23.47 -14.06 2.43
N ASP A 246 -22.72 -15.15 2.50
CA ASP A 246 -22.76 -16.10 3.62
C ASP A 246 -22.35 -15.48 4.96
N TYR A 247 -21.50 -14.48 4.93
CA TYR A 247 -21.00 -13.80 6.13
C TYR A 247 -21.72 -12.48 6.40
N ASN A 248 -22.59 -12.05 5.50
CA ASN A 248 -23.16 -10.68 5.47
C ASN A 248 -22.08 -9.64 5.73
N GLU A 249 -20.99 -9.78 5.00
CA GLU A 249 -19.85 -8.89 5.06
C GLU A 249 -19.73 -8.10 3.76
N GLU A 250 -19.37 -6.84 3.91
CA GLU A 250 -19.04 -5.93 2.81
C GLU A 250 -17.64 -5.37 3.02
N ILE A 251 -16.82 -5.40 1.97
CA ILE A 251 -15.53 -4.72 1.95
C ILE A 251 -15.58 -3.65 0.86
N ASN A 252 -15.32 -2.41 1.26
CA ASN A 252 -15.15 -1.28 0.35
C ASN A 252 -13.70 -0.83 0.36
N ILE A 253 -13.11 -0.69 -0.83
CA ILE A 253 -11.74 -0.20 -1.03
C ILE A 253 -11.81 1.03 -1.90
N GLN A 254 -11.20 2.12 -1.44
CA GLN A 254 -11.07 3.35 -2.20
C GLN A 254 -9.61 3.80 -2.22
N ILE A 255 -9.15 4.20 -3.40
CA ILE A 255 -7.86 4.84 -3.61
C ILE A 255 -8.13 6.07 -4.49
N PHE A 256 -7.72 7.23 -4.08
CA PHE A 256 -7.91 8.44 -4.87
C PHE A 256 -6.72 9.39 -4.76
N GLU A 257 -6.43 10.05 -5.87
CA GLU A 257 -5.38 11.06 -5.95
C GLU A 257 -5.79 12.29 -5.14
N THR A 258 -4.92 12.71 -4.20
CA THR A 258 -5.16 13.90 -3.38
C THR A 258 -4.63 15.13 -4.09
N LYS A 259 -5.45 16.17 -4.24
CA LYS A 259 -5.12 17.40 -5.03
C LYS A 259 -4.14 18.37 -4.34
N GLU A 260 -3.73 18.11 -3.10
CA GLU A 260 -3.05 19.09 -2.25
C GLU A 260 -1.52 19.18 -2.41
N ILE A 261 -0.94 18.79 -3.55
CA ILE A 261 0.53 18.81 -3.71
C ILE A 261 1.10 20.24 -3.80
N ALA A 262 0.33 21.20 -4.32
CA ALA A 262 0.86 22.55 -4.57
C ALA A 262 1.05 23.39 -3.31
N GLU A 263 0.21 23.22 -2.30
CA GLU A 263 0.26 24.08 -1.09
C GLU A 263 1.18 23.52 0.01
N ARG A 264 1.33 22.19 0.09
CA ARG A 264 2.21 21.56 1.10
C ARG A 264 3.71 21.65 0.78
N LYS A 265 4.11 21.86 -0.47
CA LYS A 265 5.53 22.09 -0.81
C LYS A 265 6.14 23.31 -0.12
N SER A 266 5.33 24.29 0.28
CA SER A 266 5.79 25.47 1.03
C SER A 266 5.90 25.24 2.54
N ALA A 267 5.20 24.23 3.09
CA ALA A 267 5.20 23.92 4.53
C ALA A 267 6.24 22.87 4.93
N PHE A 268 6.74 22.06 3.99
CA PHE A 268 7.70 20.97 4.25
C PHE A 268 9.18 21.36 4.10
N ASN A 269 9.52 22.65 4.08
CA ASN A 269 10.87 23.12 4.39
C ASN A 269 11.16 23.17 5.90
N VAL A 270 10.42 22.43 6.70
CA VAL A 270 10.80 22.17 8.09
C VAL A 270 11.96 21.18 8.03
N VAL A 271 13.14 21.70 8.26
CA VAL A 271 14.33 20.92 8.57
C VAL A 271 13.93 19.92 9.67
N TYR A 272 13.98 18.65 9.35
CA TYR A 272 13.70 17.57 10.30
C TYR A 272 14.81 17.61 11.36
N ASP A 273 14.54 18.25 12.48
CA ASP A 273 15.43 18.23 13.62
C ASP A 273 15.09 17.01 14.48
N GLU A 274 15.84 15.91 14.22
CA GLU A 274 15.73 14.66 14.98
C GLU A 274 15.82 14.87 16.50
N LYS A 275 16.44 15.96 16.93
CA LYS A 275 16.61 16.30 18.33
C LYS A 275 15.31 16.82 18.95
N GLU A 276 14.58 17.65 18.21
CA GLU A 276 13.30 18.21 18.68
C GLU A 276 12.18 17.16 18.75
N GLU A 277 12.18 16.19 17.83
CA GLU A 277 11.23 15.07 17.89
C GLU A 277 11.55 14.09 19.02
N ARG A 278 12.82 13.83 19.29
CA ARG A 278 13.23 13.04 20.47
C ARG A 278 12.80 13.71 21.79
N GLU A 279 12.95 15.01 21.91
CA GLU A 279 12.52 15.76 23.11
C GLU A 279 10.98 15.77 23.25
N LYS A 280 10.24 15.91 22.14
CA LYS A 280 8.77 15.82 22.15
C LYS A 280 8.28 14.41 22.52
N LEU A 281 8.94 13.37 22.00
CA LEU A 281 8.61 11.97 22.33
C LEU A 281 8.91 11.64 23.79
N MET A 282 10.04 12.16 24.34
CA MET A 282 10.36 11.97 25.76
C MET A 282 9.40 12.75 26.68
N LYS A 283 9.00 13.95 26.33
CA LYS A 283 8.04 14.75 27.09
C LYS A 283 6.62 14.18 27.08
N SER A 284 6.20 13.56 25.96
CA SER A 284 4.86 12.94 25.85
C SER A 284 4.73 11.62 26.62
N ARG A 285 5.84 10.97 26.97
CA ARG A 285 5.85 9.67 27.66
C ARG A 285 5.93 9.75 29.18
N GLY A 286 6.00 10.96 29.76
CA GLY A 286 5.98 11.13 31.23
C GLY A 286 7.16 10.47 31.98
N PHE A 287 8.23 10.12 31.30
CA PHE A 287 9.44 9.60 31.94
C PHE A 287 10.36 10.75 32.30
N PHE A 288 10.24 11.25 33.51
CA PHE A 288 11.31 12.01 34.13
C PHE A 288 12.37 11.02 34.62
N ILE A 289 13.49 10.94 33.94
CA ILE A 289 14.70 10.41 34.55
C ILE A 289 15.28 11.59 35.29
N GLU A 290 15.09 11.64 36.64
CA GLU A 290 15.92 12.47 37.49
C GLU A 290 17.35 11.98 37.36
N GLU A 291 18.25 12.81 36.85
CA GLU A 291 19.67 12.58 36.96
C GLU A 291 20.00 12.49 38.45
N ILE A 292 20.31 11.29 38.90
CA ILE A 292 20.90 11.08 40.23
C ILE A 292 22.35 11.57 40.09
N GLU A 293 22.59 12.79 40.53
CA GLU A 293 23.94 13.26 40.79
C GLU A 293 24.59 12.31 41.80
N SER A 294 25.59 11.56 41.34
CA SER A 294 26.41 10.71 42.20
C SER A 294 27.52 11.54 42.87
N ASP A 295 27.13 12.32 43.85
CA ASP A 295 28.05 12.77 44.92
C ASP A 295 27.87 11.82 46.07
N ASP A 296 28.85 10.93 46.25
CA ASP A 296 29.40 10.46 47.52
C ASP A 296 30.14 9.12 47.32
N VAL A 297 31.42 9.23 47.01
CA VAL A 297 32.37 8.12 47.23
C VAL A 297 33.05 8.37 48.58
N PRO A 298 32.77 7.62 49.64
CA PRO A 298 33.54 7.73 50.89
C PRO A 298 34.93 7.15 50.66
N LYS A 299 35.94 8.00 50.87
CA LYS A 299 37.33 7.59 51.01
C LYS A 299 37.48 6.81 52.31
N HIS A 300 37.70 5.50 52.22
CA HIS A 300 38.22 4.75 53.36
C HIS A 300 39.73 4.83 53.41
N LYS A 301 40.19 5.25 54.61
CA LYS A 301 41.60 5.16 55.06
C LYS A 301 42.08 3.74 55.18
#